data_d9b549dac98a415031bfc4c9afeda12e
#
_entry.id   d9b549dac98a415031bfc4c9afeda12e
#
_cell.length_a   1.000
_cell.length_b   1.000
_cell.length_c   1.000
_cell.angle_alpha   90.00
_cell.angle_beta   90.00
_cell.angle_gamma   90.00
#
_symmetry.space_group_name_H-M   'P 1'
#
loop_
_entity.id
_entity.type
_entity.pdbx_description
1 polymer ?
#
loop_
_entity_poly.entity_id
_entity_poly.type
_entity_poly.pdbx_seq_one_letter_code
_entity_poly.pdbx_strand_id
1 'polypeptide(L)'
;MDEVLRYSTHLHIKEAEDKEPLKNGVIYLAPGNYHMLLERDGHLALSVSEQVNFSRPSIDVTFVNIAELYGEKATGIILTGANNDGAFGLSNIAHNGGKTIVQKPDEARVSIMPEAALRLNTNAELMNLNEIAQYLSLNFS
;
A
#
# COMPACT_ATOMS: atom_id res chain seq x y z
N MET A 1 -7.14 5.43 -8.45
CA MET A 1 -5.88 5.54 -7.69
C MET A 1 -4.94 6.57 -8.27
N ASP A 2 -4.59 6.45 -9.54
CA ASP A 2 -3.65 7.36 -10.20
C ASP A 2 -4.07 8.83 -10.15
N GLU A 3 -5.37 9.10 -10.29
CA GLU A 3 -5.87 10.47 -10.27
C GLU A 3 -5.61 11.16 -8.93
N VAL A 4 -5.82 10.45 -7.83
CA VAL A 4 -5.58 10.99 -6.49
C VAL A 4 -4.11 11.34 -6.32
N LEU A 5 -3.23 10.44 -6.72
CA LEU A 5 -1.79 10.65 -6.61
C LEU A 5 -1.31 11.81 -7.48
N ARG A 6 -1.83 11.93 -8.68
CA ARG A 6 -1.45 13.01 -9.60
C ARG A 6 -1.87 14.39 -9.12
N TYR A 7 -3.02 14.49 -8.46
CA TYR A 7 -3.48 15.77 -7.91
C TYR A 7 -2.76 16.15 -6.62
N SER A 8 -2.19 15.17 -5.91
CA SER A 8 -1.68 15.36 -4.56
C SER A 8 -0.18 15.53 -4.47
N THR A 9 0.56 15.27 -5.55
CA THR A 9 2.01 15.19 -5.46
C THR A 9 2.69 15.61 -6.76
N HIS A 10 3.92 16.12 -6.61
CA HIS A 10 4.84 16.37 -7.72
C HIS A 10 5.79 15.19 -7.94
N LEU A 11 5.56 14.07 -7.25
CA LEU A 11 6.40 12.89 -7.36
C LEU A 11 6.26 12.24 -8.73
N HIS A 12 7.34 11.61 -9.18
CA HIS A 12 7.33 10.86 -10.43
C HIS A 12 6.62 9.52 -10.23
N ILE A 13 5.72 9.17 -11.14
CA ILE A 13 4.96 7.92 -11.09
C ILE A 13 5.42 7.03 -12.24
N LYS A 14 5.77 5.78 -11.92
CA LYS A 14 6.19 4.81 -12.94
C LYS A 14 5.76 3.41 -12.55
N GLU A 15 5.63 2.52 -13.55
CA GLU A 15 5.45 1.11 -13.30
C GLU A 15 6.79 0.51 -12.86
N ALA A 16 6.74 -0.34 -11.83
CA ALA A 16 7.94 -0.96 -11.27
C ALA A 16 8.58 -1.94 -12.26
N GLU A 17 9.91 -1.94 -12.32
CA GLU A 17 10.68 -2.88 -13.11
C GLU A 17 11.49 -3.79 -12.17
N ASP A 18 11.64 -5.05 -12.57
CA ASP A 18 12.40 -6.01 -11.77
C ASP A 18 13.86 -5.55 -11.62
N LYS A 19 14.36 -5.65 -10.39
CA LYS A 19 15.75 -5.31 -10.04
C LYS A 19 16.11 -3.82 -10.10
N GLU A 20 15.14 -2.91 -10.31
CA GLU A 20 15.49 -1.51 -10.28
C GLU A 20 15.69 -1.00 -8.83
N PRO A 21 16.61 -0.05 -8.64
CA PRO A 21 16.79 0.51 -7.30
C PRO A 21 15.64 1.40 -6.90
N LEU A 22 15.22 1.30 -5.63
CA LEU A 22 14.19 2.16 -5.07
C LEU A 22 14.77 3.57 -4.87
N LYS A 23 14.11 4.57 -5.40
CA LYS A 23 14.55 5.97 -5.29
C LYS A 23 13.52 6.80 -4.54
N ASN A 24 14.00 7.73 -3.73
CA ASN A 24 13.13 8.69 -3.07
C ASN A 24 12.41 9.55 -4.11
N GLY A 25 11.19 9.95 -3.81
CA GLY A 25 10.42 10.81 -4.70
C GLY A 25 9.77 10.11 -5.88
N VAL A 26 9.76 8.78 -5.90
CA VAL A 26 9.15 8.00 -6.97
C VAL A 26 8.02 7.14 -6.41
N ILE A 27 6.90 7.14 -7.11
CA ILE A 27 5.77 6.25 -6.84
C ILE A 27 5.85 5.08 -7.81
N TYR A 28 5.95 3.87 -7.28
CA TYR A 28 6.06 2.66 -8.08
C TYR A 28 4.72 1.93 -8.12
N LEU A 29 4.23 1.69 -9.33
CA LEU A 29 2.99 0.93 -9.53
C LEU A 29 3.36 -0.53 -9.79
N ALA A 30 2.67 -1.44 -9.11
CA ALA A 30 2.87 -2.87 -9.33
C ALA A 30 2.33 -3.26 -10.69
N PRO A 31 3.15 -3.88 -11.57
CA PRO A 31 2.65 -4.33 -12.86
C PRO A 31 1.72 -5.53 -12.70
N GLY A 32 0.78 -5.69 -13.62
CA GLY A 32 -0.15 -6.82 -13.59
C GLY A 32 0.57 -8.15 -13.62
N ASN A 33 0.04 -9.14 -12.91
CA ASN A 33 0.54 -10.51 -12.80
C ASN A 33 1.85 -10.69 -12.03
N TYR A 34 2.33 -9.66 -11.34
CA TYR A 34 3.55 -9.76 -10.51
C TYR A 34 3.26 -9.25 -9.10
N HIS A 35 3.77 -9.96 -8.09
CA HIS A 35 3.86 -9.40 -6.75
C HIS A 35 5.05 -8.47 -6.69
N MET A 36 4.89 -7.31 -6.06
CA MET A 36 5.97 -6.35 -5.90
C MET A 36 6.58 -6.48 -4.51
N LEU A 37 7.88 -6.74 -4.46
CA LEU A 37 8.63 -6.92 -3.24
C LEU A 37 9.83 -5.99 -3.22
N LEU A 38 10.35 -5.75 -2.02
CA LEU A 38 11.60 -5.02 -1.83
C LEU A 38 12.65 -5.96 -1.26
N GLU A 39 13.87 -5.87 -1.79
CA GLU A 39 15.00 -6.61 -1.28
C GLU A 39 15.75 -5.75 -0.26
N ARG A 40 16.54 -6.39 0.60
CA ARG A 40 17.26 -5.71 1.69
C ARG A 40 18.24 -4.66 1.17
N ASP A 41 18.76 -4.85 -0.03
CA ASP A 41 19.69 -3.90 -0.65
C ASP A 41 19.02 -2.68 -1.28
N GLY A 42 17.70 -2.56 -1.15
CA GLY A 42 16.96 -1.42 -1.67
C GLY A 42 16.51 -1.54 -3.13
N HIS A 43 16.56 -2.74 -3.70
CA HIS A 43 16.06 -2.98 -5.05
C HIS A 43 14.66 -3.58 -5.02
N LEU A 44 13.86 -3.24 -6.03
CA LEU A 44 12.57 -3.86 -6.26
C LEU A 44 12.75 -5.26 -6.84
N ALA A 45 11.85 -6.17 -6.51
CA ALA A 45 11.78 -7.50 -7.10
C ALA A 45 10.34 -7.77 -7.52
N LEU A 46 10.17 -8.31 -8.72
CA LEU A 46 8.86 -8.75 -9.22
C LEU A 46 8.80 -10.27 -9.17
N SER A 47 7.75 -10.80 -8.55
CA SER A 47 7.60 -12.23 -8.33
C SER A 47 6.36 -12.77 -9.02
N VAL A 48 6.47 -13.97 -9.62
CA VAL A 48 5.34 -14.69 -10.20
C VAL A 48 4.86 -15.82 -9.29
N SER A 49 5.17 -15.74 -7.99
CA SER A 49 4.65 -16.72 -7.03
C SER A 49 3.11 -16.71 -7.03
N GLU A 50 2.52 -17.72 -6.38
CA GLU A 50 1.07 -17.94 -6.42
C GLU A 50 0.26 -16.71 -6.04
N GLN A 51 -0.94 -16.62 -6.58
CA GLN A 51 -1.90 -15.59 -6.19
C GLN A 51 -2.23 -15.71 -4.70
N VAL A 52 -2.37 -14.57 -4.03
CA VAL A 52 -2.78 -14.50 -2.64
C VAL A 52 -4.14 -13.80 -2.60
N ASN A 53 -5.13 -14.43 -1.96
CA ASN A 53 -6.52 -13.96 -1.98
C ASN A 53 -7.02 -13.74 -3.41
N PHE A 54 -6.62 -14.63 -4.33
CA PHE A 54 -6.95 -14.54 -5.76
C PHE A 54 -6.35 -13.32 -6.46
N SER A 55 -5.34 -12.70 -5.87
CA SER A 55 -4.70 -11.48 -6.41
C SER A 55 -3.22 -11.66 -6.67
N ARG A 56 -2.76 -11.13 -7.78
CA ARG A 56 -1.36 -10.92 -8.12
C ARG A 56 -1.29 -9.72 -9.08
N PRO A 57 -0.84 -8.55 -8.65
CA PRO A 57 -0.19 -8.27 -7.35
C PRO A 57 -1.13 -8.37 -6.15
N SER A 58 -0.56 -8.74 -5.01
CA SER A 58 -1.28 -8.79 -3.74
C SER A 58 -0.72 -7.74 -2.80
N ILE A 59 -1.62 -6.97 -2.19
CA ILE A 59 -1.26 -5.97 -1.18
C ILE A 59 -0.65 -6.67 0.05
N ASP A 60 -1.23 -7.80 0.47
CA ASP A 60 -0.71 -8.53 1.62
C ASP A 60 0.75 -8.95 1.44
N VAL A 61 1.10 -9.46 0.26
CA VAL A 61 2.47 -9.87 -0.05
C VAL A 61 3.44 -8.69 0.12
N THR A 62 3.11 -7.56 -0.49
CA THR A 62 3.95 -6.36 -0.43
C THR A 62 4.02 -5.79 0.99
N PHE A 63 2.89 -5.71 1.68
CA PHE A 63 2.85 -5.13 3.03
C PHE A 63 3.61 -5.96 4.05
N VAL A 64 3.48 -7.28 4.02
CA VAL A 64 4.24 -8.15 4.91
C VAL A 64 5.75 -7.94 4.70
N ASN A 65 6.18 -7.90 3.46
CA ASN A 65 7.57 -7.68 3.10
C ASN A 65 8.09 -6.31 3.60
N ILE A 66 7.32 -5.24 3.36
CA ILE A 66 7.69 -3.89 3.79
C ILE A 66 7.71 -3.78 5.30
N ALA A 67 6.75 -4.41 5.98
CA ALA A 67 6.70 -4.40 7.45
C ALA A 67 7.98 -4.99 8.05
N GLU A 68 8.46 -6.08 7.50
CA GLU A 68 9.69 -6.71 7.99
C GLU A 68 10.94 -5.87 7.72
N LEU A 69 11.01 -5.22 6.57
CA LEU A 69 12.19 -4.47 6.17
C LEU A 69 12.27 -3.09 6.80
N TYR A 70 11.14 -2.40 6.94
CA TYR A 70 11.13 -0.98 7.32
C TYR A 70 10.54 -0.71 8.71
N GLY A 71 9.79 -1.66 9.29
CA GLY A 71 9.27 -1.52 10.64
C GLY A 71 8.47 -0.22 10.84
N GLU A 72 8.88 0.58 11.82
CA GLU A 72 8.18 1.82 12.16
C GLU A 72 8.24 2.90 11.07
N LYS A 73 9.11 2.75 10.08
CA LYS A 73 9.20 3.68 8.95
C LYS A 73 8.19 3.40 7.86
N ALA A 74 7.49 2.26 7.94
CA ALA A 74 6.48 1.90 6.95
C ALA A 74 5.16 2.57 7.25
N THR A 75 4.45 2.98 6.20
CA THR A 75 3.06 3.43 6.29
C THR A 75 2.23 2.63 5.31
N GLY A 76 1.18 1.97 5.79
CA GLY A 76 0.26 1.22 4.96
C GLY A 76 -1.06 1.95 4.83
N ILE A 77 -1.60 2.03 3.63
CA ILE A 77 -2.87 2.71 3.34
C ILE A 77 -3.75 1.77 2.53
N ILE A 78 -4.97 1.52 3.02
CA ILE A 78 -5.97 0.72 2.30
C ILE A 78 -7.06 1.65 1.76
N LEU A 79 -7.30 1.55 0.48
CA LEU A 79 -8.30 2.34 -0.22
C LEU A 79 -9.44 1.44 -0.71
N THR A 80 -10.38 2.05 -1.45
CA THR A 80 -11.50 1.33 -2.08
C THR A 80 -11.02 0.07 -2.79
N GLY A 81 -11.79 -1.00 -2.69
CA GLY A 81 -11.46 -2.26 -3.35
C GLY A 81 -12.50 -3.34 -3.07
N ALA A 82 -12.50 -4.38 -3.90
CA ALA A 82 -13.56 -5.39 -3.97
C ALA A 82 -13.21 -6.73 -3.32
N ASN A 83 -12.07 -6.84 -2.64
CA ASN A 83 -11.68 -8.09 -1.97
C ASN A 83 -11.08 -7.80 -0.59
N ASN A 84 -10.62 -8.84 0.10
CA ASN A 84 -10.07 -8.71 1.45
C ASN A 84 -8.54 -8.50 1.47
N ASP A 85 -7.92 -8.36 0.32
CA ASP A 85 -6.48 -8.19 0.23
C ASP A 85 -6.04 -6.91 0.94
N GLY A 86 -4.98 -6.99 1.69
CA GLY A 86 -4.41 -5.86 2.42
C GLY A 86 -4.71 -5.85 3.92
N ALA A 87 -5.79 -6.47 4.38
CA ALA A 87 -6.16 -6.48 5.81
C ALA A 87 -5.08 -7.14 6.67
N PHE A 88 -4.62 -8.32 6.26
CA PHE A 88 -3.57 -9.05 6.96
C PHE A 88 -2.23 -8.30 6.90
N GLY A 89 -1.85 -7.83 5.72
CA GLY A 89 -0.60 -7.09 5.55
C GLY A 89 -0.59 -5.79 6.36
N LEU A 90 -1.72 -5.10 6.42
CA LEU A 90 -1.84 -3.89 7.24
C LEU A 90 -1.60 -4.22 8.73
N SER A 91 -2.12 -5.35 9.21
CA SER A 91 -1.88 -5.77 10.59
C SER A 91 -0.40 -6.05 10.86
N ASN A 92 0.32 -6.55 9.88
CA ASN A 92 1.77 -6.73 9.99
C ASN A 92 2.52 -5.41 10.08
N ILE A 93 2.09 -4.41 9.30
CA ILE A 93 2.68 -3.07 9.39
C ILE A 93 2.45 -2.49 10.79
N ALA A 94 1.24 -2.59 11.31
CA ALA A 94 0.92 -2.12 12.66
C ALA A 94 1.73 -2.86 13.72
N HIS A 95 1.82 -4.17 13.60
CA HIS A 95 2.55 -5.01 14.56
C HIS A 95 4.05 -4.68 14.59
N ASN A 96 4.60 -4.24 13.48
CA ASN A 96 6.01 -3.82 13.38
C ASN A 96 6.22 -2.34 13.66
N GLY A 97 5.22 -1.65 14.18
CA GLY A 97 5.32 -0.26 14.61
C GLY A 97 5.04 0.78 13.54
N GLY A 98 4.66 0.36 12.34
CA GLY A 98 4.35 1.27 11.25
C GLY A 98 2.99 1.94 11.41
N LYS A 99 2.76 2.96 10.61
CA LYS A 99 1.50 3.70 10.60
C LYS A 99 0.50 3.03 9.67
N THR A 100 -0.77 2.98 10.09
CA THR A 100 -1.83 2.38 9.30
C THR A 100 -2.98 3.36 9.10
N ILE A 101 -3.44 3.45 7.85
CA ILE A 101 -4.53 4.34 7.45
C ILE A 101 -5.50 3.55 6.59
N VAL A 102 -6.80 3.74 6.84
CA VAL A 102 -7.85 3.12 6.04
C VAL A 102 -8.81 4.20 5.57
N GLN A 103 -9.13 4.19 4.30
CA GLN A 103 -10.15 5.09 3.76
C GLN A 103 -11.48 4.81 4.44
N LYS A 104 -12.19 5.86 4.82
CA LYS A 104 -13.51 5.72 5.44
C LYS A 104 -14.43 4.90 4.55
N PRO A 105 -14.98 3.77 5.05
CA PRO A 105 -15.82 2.89 4.23
C PRO A 105 -17.04 3.59 3.63
N ASP A 106 -17.61 4.55 4.35
CA ASP A 106 -18.83 5.26 3.91
C ASP A 106 -18.59 6.17 2.70
N GLU A 107 -17.35 6.57 2.42
CA GLU A 107 -17.04 7.32 1.20
C GLU A 107 -16.39 6.46 0.11
N ALA A 108 -15.95 5.25 0.44
CA ALA A 108 -15.30 4.38 -0.54
C ALA A 108 -16.31 3.90 -1.57
N ARG A 109 -15.92 3.95 -2.85
CA ARG A 109 -16.78 3.48 -3.93
C ARG A 109 -17.14 2.00 -3.76
N VAL A 110 -16.16 1.19 -3.34
CA VAL A 110 -16.35 -0.21 -2.98
C VAL A 110 -15.71 -0.40 -1.62
N SER A 111 -16.52 -0.67 -0.60
CA SER A 111 -16.07 -0.64 0.80
C SER A 111 -15.54 -1.97 1.34
N ILE A 112 -15.52 -3.03 0.53
CA ILE A 112 -15.13 -4.37 1.00
C ILE A 112 -13.73 -4.39 1.59
N MET A 113 -12.74 -3.84 0.88
CA MET A 113 -11.37 -3.78 1.37
C MET A 113 -11.21 -2.90 2.62
N PRO A 114 -11.72 -1.66 2.64
CA PRO A 114 -11.68 -0.85 3.85
C PRO A 114 -12.34 -1.50 5.06
N GLU A 115 -13.50 -2.11 4.87
CA GLU A 115 -14.21 -2.78 5.96
C GLU A 115 -13.43 -3.99 6.48
N ALA A 116 -12.88 -4.80 5.58
CA ALA A 116 -12.05 -5.95 5.98
C ALA A 116 -10.81 -5.49 6.73
N ALA A 117 -10.17 -4.42 6.27
CA ALA A 117 -8.99 -3.85 6.93
C ALA A 117 -9.34 -3.39 8.34
N LEU A 118 -10.46 -2.71 8.53
CA LEU A 118 -10.89 -2.21 9.85
C LEU A 118 -11.25 -3.33 10.82
N ARG A 119 -11.87 -4.40 10.33
CA ARG A 119 -12.18 -5.55 11.21
C ARG A 119 -10.93 -6.13 11.85
N LEU A 120 -9.83 -6.14 11.11
CA LEU A 120 -8.56 -6.67 11.60
C LEU A 120 -7.68 -5.62 12.27
N ASN A 121 -7.87 -4.35 11.94
CA ASN A 121 -7.00 -3.25 12.36
C ASN A 121 -7.83 -2.13 13.00
N THR A 122 -8.35 -2.40 14.21
CA THR A 122 -9.26 -1.47 14.89
C THR A 122 -8.60 -0.15 15.27
N ASN A 123 -7.26 -0.10 15.32
CA ASN A 123 -6.50 1.11 15.68
C ASN A 123 -6.01 1.89 14.46
N ALA A 124 -6.35 1.48 13.23
CA ALA A 124 -5.97 2.21 12.03
C ALA A 124 -6.66 3.59 12.01
N GLU A 125 -5.95 4.59 11.50
CA GLU A 125 -6.54 5.92 11.33
C GLU A 125 -7.53 5.89 10.16
N LEU A 126 -8.72 6.45 10.38
CA LEU A 126 -9.72 6.61 9.35
C LEU A 126 -9.54 7.98 8.71
N MET A 127 -9.44 8.01 7.39
CA MET A 127 -9.33 9.25 6.64
C MET A 127 -10.20 9.19 5.38
N ASN A 128 -10.76 10.34 5.00
CA ASN A 128 -11.37 10.44 3.68
C ASN A 128 -10.27 10.62 2.62
N LEU A 129 -10.65 10.55 1.35
CA LEU A 129 -9.68 10.59 0.26
C LEU A 129 -8.89 11.91 0.24
N ASN A 130 -9.55 13.02 0.53
CA ASN A 130 -8.88 14.33 0.59
C ASN A 130 -7.86 14.39 1.72
N GLU A 131 -8.19 13.83 2.87
CA GLU A 131 -7.27 13.76 4.00
C GLU A 131 -6.05 12.90 3.70
N ILE A 132 -6.26 11.77 3.01
CA ILE A 132 -5.16 10.89 2.58
C ILE A 132 -4.25 11.63 1.60
N ALA A 133 -4.84 12.32 0.62
CA ALA A 133 -4.07 13.10 -0.35
C ALA A 133 -3.23 14.17 0.33
N GLN A 134 -3.82 14.87 1.31
CA GLN A 134 -3.12 15.89 2.09
C GLN A 134 -1.98 15.29 2.92
N TYR A 135 -2.24 14.17 3.56
CA TYR A 135 -1.24 13.45 4.33
C TYR A 135 -0.03 13.07 3.47
N LEU A 136 -0.27 12.52 2.28
CA LEU A 136 0.80 12.13 1.36
C LEU A 136 1.59 13.35 0.89
N SER A 137 0.92 14.44 0.58
CA SER A 137 1.55 15.68 0.13
C SER A 137 2.46 16.27 1.21
N LEU A 138 2.03 16.27 2.48
CA LEU A 138 2.77 16.85 3.59
C LEU A 138 3.97 15.99 4.02
N ASN A 139 3.88 14.68 3.86
CA ASN A 139 4.87 13.77 4.43
C ASN A 139 5.82 13.14 3.40
N PHE A 140 5.47 13.14 2.12
CA PHE A 140 6.22 12.40 1.10
C PHE A 140 6.51 13.17 -0.19
N SER A 141 6.17 14.44 -0.25
CA SER A 141 6.47 15.26 -1.45
C SER A 141 7.86 15.86 -1.45
#